data_ff6b1317f5486abfae53cbc62fa985e7
#
_entry.id   ff6b1317f5486abfae53cbc62fa985e7
#
_cell.length_a   1.000
_cell.length_b   1.000
_cell.length_c   1.000
_cell.angle_alpha   90.00
_cell.angle_beta   90.00
_cell.angle_gamma   90.00
#
_symmetry.space_group_name_H-M   'P 1'
#
loop_
_entity.id
_entity.type
_entity.pdbx_description
1 polymer ?
#
loop_
_entity_poly.entity_id
_entity_poly.type
_entity_poly.pdbx_seq_one_letter_code
_entity_poly.pdbx_strand_id
1 'polypeptide(L)'
;MHQMADRQLSALARIQTQVMWNRLIAVVEEQAQTMIRTAFSTTVREAGDLSAGVFDLKGRMLAQAVTGTPGHVNSMMESVAHFLAKFPAETMRPGDHYITNDPWLGTGHLHDLTVVTPAFLHGRIVGLFANTAHIIDIGGLGMGPEARSVFEEGLYIPIVKCFEQGRPNETFFDFIRAGSRTPIELEGDIYSLCACNEAGARRLIEMMEEFGMEGLDPLAEVIFDASLRATEAEIAKLPKGTFRAEIRSDGYEAPVTLAAAMTIGDRTIEVDFSGTSGLSTRGINVPPAYCRAYSCFGIKVVVAPDIPNNWASLQPFRMRIPEGCILNAPRPYPVAVRHVVGQLLPDLMMGCLAQAVPERVAAEGASCLWNPPLRGGTQVSGPAAKIEDFEIITFNSGGTGARATKDGLSGIAFPSGVRTMPVEATENVAPVVFWRKELRPDSAGAGRTRGGFGQILEIGTKGDAEFAVNAIFDRVGNPPRGRLGGRDGASGVVKLKSGAVLRTKGFQIIPEGDRLVLLLPGGGGMGDPRERDCEAIARDIADGLISPERALADYGWAG
;
A
#
# COMPACT_ATOMS: atom_id res chain seq x y z
N MET A 1 43.77 28.14 14.23
CA MET A 1 43.49 28.08 12.78
C MET A 1 43.22 26.65 12.29
N HIS A 2 44.06 25.64 12.58
CA HIS A 2 43.82 24.25 12.15
C HIS A 2 42.46 23.68 12.62
N GLN A 3 42.09 23.83 13.88
CA GLN A 3 40.79 23.34 14.40
C GLN A 3 39.56 24.04 13.81
N MET A 4 39.67 25.29 13.35
CA MET A 4 38.58 25.97 12.66
C MET A 4 38.45 25.49 11.20
N ALA A 5 39.59 25.24 10.52
CA ALA A 5 39.61 24.68 9.17
C ALA A 5 39.05 23.25 9.13
N ASP A 6 39.42 22.38 10.09
CA ASP A 6 38.86 21.03 10.22
C ASP A 6 37.35 21.02 10.53
N ARG A 7 36.85 21.97 11.34
CA ARG A 7 35.42 22.14 11.61
C ARG A 7 34.67 22.65 10.37
N GLN A 8 35.26 23.54 9.57
CA GLN A 8 34.67 24.02 8.32
C GLN A 8 34.65 22.93 7.25
N LEU A 9 35.73 22.17 7.07
CA LEU A 9 35.80 21.01 6.18
C LEU A 9 34.78 19.95 6.58
N SER A 10 34.58 19.66 7.88
CA SER A 10 33.56 18.72 8.35
C SER A 10 32.12 19.23 8.16
N ALA A 11 31.90 20.55 8.21
CA ALA A 11 30.60 21.16 7.94
C ALA A 11 30.28 21.13 6.44
N LEU A 12 31.22 21.45 5.57
CA LEU A 12 31.06 21.36 4.12
C LEU A 12 30.81 19.92 3.66
N ALA A 13 31.55 18.95 4.21
CA ALA A 13 31.33 17.53 3.91
C ALA A 13 29.90 17.07 4.29
N ARG A 14 29.39 17.53 5.46
CA ARG A 14 27.99 17.22 5.87
C ARG A 14 26.97 17.85 4.94
N ILE A 15 27.15 19.10 4.53
CA ILE A 15 26.29 19.77 3.57
C ILE A 15 26.31 19.02 2.23
N GLN A 16 27.49 18.66 1.74
CA GLN A 16 27.64 17.90 0.49
C GLN A 16 26.93 16.54 0.56
N THR A 17 27.07 15.81 1.65
CA THR A 17 26.36 14.54 1.87
C THR A 17 24.83 14.74 1.85
N GLN A 18 24.32 15.79 2.50
CA GLN A 18 22.90 16.09 2.49
C GLN A 18 22.39 16.44 1.08
N VAL A 19 23.18 17.19 0.31
CA VAL A 19 22.87 17.50 -1.09
C VAL A 19 22.83 16.23 -1.94
N MET A 20 23.83 15.36 -1.79
CA MET A 20 23.86 14.06 -2.50
C MET A 20 22.68 13.17 -2.11
N TRP A 21 22.30 13.11 -0.83
CA TRP A 21 21.13 12.33 -0.40
C TRP A 21 19.83 12.87 -0.97
N ASN A 22 19.62 14.19 -0.92
CA ASN A 22 18.44 14.82 -1.53
C ASN A 22 18.41 14.60 -3.06
N ARG A 23 19.58 14.63 -3.70
CA ARG A 23 19.69 14.34 -5.13
C ARG A 23 19.31 12.89 -5.44
N LEU A 24 19.75 11.93 -4.59
CA LEU A 24 19.39 10.52 -4.73
C LEU A 24 17.88 10.30 -4.55
N ILE A 25 17.23 11.02 -3.62
CA ILE A 25 15.76 11.00 -3.49
C ILE A 25 15.10 11.53 -4.77
N ALA A 26 15.60 12.62 -5.35
CA ALA A 26 15.08 13.14 -6.61
C ALA A 26 15.24 12.16 -7.79
N VAL A 27 16.31 11.37 -7.82
CA VAL A 27 16.53 10.32 -8.82
C VAL A 27 15.43 9.25 -8.76
N VAL A 28 15.08 8.76 -7.57
CA VAL A 28 14.03 7.75 -7.42
C VAL A 28 12.62 8.32 -7.63
N GLU A 29 12.41 9.61 -7.36
CA GLU A 29 11.17 10.30 -7.75
C GLU A 29 11.00 10.34 -9.27
N GLU A 30 12.05 10.66 -10.01
CA GLU A 30 12.03 10.65 -11.47
C GLU A 30 11.81 9.23 -12.02
N GLN A 31 12.41 8.22 -11.40
CA GLN A 31 12.14 6.81 -11.69
C GLN A 31 10.63 6.52 -11.58
N ALA A 32 9.99 6.86 -10.46
CA ALA A 32 8.55 6.63 -10.25
C ALA A 32 7.69 7.43 -11.23
N GLN A 33 8.02 8.70 -11.48
CA GLN A 33 7.29 9.53 -12.46
C GLN A 33 7.42 9.00 -13.88
N THR A 34 8.56 8.41 -14.24
CA THR A 34 8.73 7.74 -15.54
C THR A 34 7.78 6.56 -15.66
N MET A 35 7.65 5.74 -14.62
CA MET A 35 6.70 4.62 -14.60
C MET A 35 5.26 5.10 -14.82
N ILE A 36 4.81 6.12 -14.07
CA ILE A 36 3.45 6.68 -14.19
C ILE A 36 3.16 7.16 -15.62
N ARG A 37 4.15 7.78 -16.27
CA ARG A 37 3.99 8.34 -17.64
C ARG A 37 4.01 7.29 -18.75
N THR A 38 4.65 6.15 -18.51
CA THR A 38 4.84 5.11 -19.53
C THR A 38 3.94 3.89 -19.33
N ALA A 39 3.29 3.76 -18.17
CA ALA A 39 2.42 2.64 -17.83
C ALA A 39 1.21 2.54 -18.75
N PHE A 40 0.83 1.33 -19.08
CA PHE A 40 -0.32 1.00 -19.90
C PHE A 40 -1.58 0.87 -19.04
N SER A 41 -1.45 0.28 -17.85
CA SER A 41 -2.59 0.07 -16.95
C SER A 41 -3.02 1.34 -16.22
N THR A 42 -4.32 1.43 -15.93
CA THR A 42 -4.89 2.49 -15.10
C THR A 42 -4.54 2.35 -13.62
N THR A 43 -4.23 1.15 -13.16
CA THR A 43 -3.76 0.88 -11.78
C THR A 43 -2.46 1.62 -11.48
N VAL A 44 -1.55 1.67 -12.43
CA VAL A 44 -0.28 2.39 -12.30
C VAL A 44 -0.44 3.86 -12.66
N ARG A 45 -1.01 4.14 -13.85
CA ARG A 45 -1.06 5.49 -14.40
C ARG A 45 -1.94 6.45 -13.60
N GLU A 46 -3.13 5.99 -13.20
CA GLU A 46 -4.13 6.81 -12.52
C GLU A 46 -4.08 6.62 -11.00
N ALA A 47 -4.12 5.37 -10.51
CA ALA A 47 -4.09 5.10 -9.07
C ALA A 47 -2.68 5.22 -8.47
N GLY A 48 -1.62 5.11 -9.27
CA GLY A 48 -0.26 5.22 -8.79
C GLY A 48 0.14 4.08 -7.85
N ASP A 49 -0.39 2.86 -8.09
CA ASP A 49 -0.06 1.69 -7.26
C ASP A 49 1.28 1.10 -7.69
N LEU A 50 2.31 1.83 -7.33
CA LEU A 50 3.69 1.50 -7.63
C LEU A 50 4.63 1.93 -6.50
N SER A 51 5.85 1.42 -6.53
CA SER A 51 6.96 1.83 -5.69
C SER A 51 8.26 1.79 -6.47
N ALA A 52 9.22 2.63 -6.10
CA ALA A 52 10.51 2.73 -6.75
C ALA A 52 11.60 3.04 -5.72
N GLY A 53 12.80 2.49 -5.92
CA GLY A 53 13.90 2.70 -5.01
C GLY A 53 15.26 2.33 -5.60
N VAL A 54 16.33 2.85 -4.96
CA VAL A 54 17.73 2.57 -5.28
C VAL A 54 18.39 1.81 -4.12
N PHE A 55 19.20 0.84 -4.48
CA PHE A 55 19.80 -0.13 -3.57
C PHE A 55 21.31 -0.22 -3.78
N ASP A 56 22.05 -0.52 -2.71
CA ASP A 56 23.45 -0.90 -2.82
C ASP A 56 23.61 -2.36 -3.29
N LEU A 57 24.85 -2.79 -3.48
CA LEU A 57 25.17 -4.15 -3.93
C LEU A 57 24.99 -5.22 -2.84
N LYS A 58 24.60 -4.82 -1.64
CA LYS A 58 24.18 -5.72 -0.55
C LYS A 58 22.65 -5.86 -0.48
N GLY A 59 21.92 -5.21 -1.38
CA GLY A 59 20.46 -5.19 -1.41
C GLY A 59 19.82 -4.28 -0.37
N ARG A 60 20.56 -3.31 0.19
CA ARG A 60 20.04 -2.36 1.18
C ARG A 60 19.52 -1.11 0.47
N MET A 61 18.28 -0.72 0.74
CA MET A 61 17.63 0.44 0.13
C MET A 61 18.21 1.75 0.70
N LEU A 62 18.74 2.63 -0.17
CA LEU A 62 19.25 3.95 0.19
C LEU A 62 18.16 5.02 0.18
N ALA A 63 17.32 5.00 -0.83
CA ALA A 63 16.23 5.95 -1.03
C ALA A 63 15.06 5.31 -1.77
N GLN A 64 13.88 5.85 -1.55
CA GLN A 64 12.64 5.47 -2.21
C GLN A 64 11.91 6.71 -2.74
N ALA A 65 11.03 6.51 -3.71
CA ALA A 65 10.08 7.53 -4.14
C ALA A 65 8.96 7.71 -3.09
N VAL A 66 8.49 8.95 -2.95
CA VAL A 66 7.42 9.31 -1.99
C VAL A 66 6.05 8.79 -2.42
N THR A 67 5.88 8.47 -3.70
CA THR A 67 4.61 8.02 -4.29
C THR A 67 4.25 6.56 -3.98
N GLY A 68 5.10 5.84 -3.26
CA GLY A 68 4.95 4.39 -3.09
C GLY A 68 3.92 3.96 -2.07
N THR A 69 3.47 2.70 -2.21
CA THR A 69 2.64 1.98 -1.25
C THR A 69 3.55 1.37 -0.17
N PRO A 70 3.28 1.55 1.15
CA PRO A 70 4.14 1.00 2.20
C PRO A 70 4.36 -0.52 2.10
N GLY A 71 3.34 -1.25 1.65
CA GLY A 71 3.42 -2.69 1.41
C GLY A 71 4.43 -3.07 0.33
N HIS A 72 4.56 -2.26 -0.72
CA HIS A 72 5.54 -2.48 -1.79
C HIS A 72 6.94 -2.05 -1.37
N VAL A 73 7.08 -0.79 -0.97
CA VAL A 73 8.37 -0.17 -0.67
C VAL A 73 9.13 -0.93 0.41
N ASN A 74 8.48 -1.19 1.54
CA ASN A 74 9.17 -1.83 2.66
C ASN A 74 9.43 -3.33 2.40
N SER A 75 8.58 -4.00 1.60
CA SER A 75 8.84 -5.39 1.18
C SER A 75 9.97 -5.50 0.16
N MET A 76 10.15 -4.51 -0.73
CA MET A 76 11.27 -4.49 -1.67
C MET A 76 12.64 -4.54 -0.98
N MET A 77 12.77 -4.02 0.25
CA MET A 77 14.01 -4.12 1.01
C MET A 77 14.45 -5.56 1.27
N GLU A 78 13.49 -6.49 1.42
CA GLU A 78 13.78 -7.92 1.55
C GLU A 78 13.89 -8.58 0.18
N SER A 79 13.07 -8.15 -0.78
CA SER A 79 13.00 -8.73 -2.12
C SER A 79 14.32 -8.66 -2.88
N VAL A 80 14.99 -7.50 -2.92
CA VAL A 80 16.24 -7.29 -3.67
C VAL A 80 17.34 -8.26 -3.22
N ALA A 81 17.40 -8.60 -1.93
CA ALA A 81 18.35 -9.59 -1.43
C ALA A 81 18.13 -10.98 -2.04
N HIS A 82 16.89 -11.38 -2.34
CA HIS A 82 16.58 -12.65 -3.00
C HIS A 82 17.04 -12.67 -4.46
N PHE A 83 16.94 -11.52 -5.16
CA PHE A 83 17.50 -11.40 -6.52
C PHE A 83 19.01 -11.56 -6.51
N LEU A 84 19.71 -10.91 -5.57
CA LEU A 84 21.16 -11.03 -5.42
C LEU A 84 21.61 -12.45 -5.01
N ALA A 85 20.81 -13.15 -4.21
CA ALA A 85 21.08 -14.54 -3.84
C ALA A 85 20.99 -15.50 -5.04
N LYS A 86 20.09 -15.22 -5.99
CA LYS A 86 19.93 -16.04 -7.20
C LYS A 86 20.87 -15.63 -8.32
N PHE A 87 21.08 -14.33 -8.48
CA PHE A 87 21.94 -13.71 -9.49
C PHE A 87 22.94 -12.77 -8.78
N PRO A 88 24.09 -13.27 -8.35
CA PRO A 88 25.11 -12.44 -7.72
C PRO A 88 25.52 -11.26 -8.61
N ALA A 89 25.82 -10.11 -7.99
CA ALA A 89 26.06 -8.86 -8.70
C ALA A 89 27.13 -8.97 -9.80
N GLU A 90 28.18 -9.76 -9.58
CA GLU A 90 29.26 -10.02 -10.54
C GLU A 90 28.81 -10.78 -11.80
N THR A 91 27.65 -11.43 -11.74
CA THR A 91 27.04 -12.15 -12.90
C THR A 91 26.14 -11.26 -13.74
N MET A 92 25.72 -10.10 -13.21
CA MET A 92 24.85 -9.18 -13.90
C MET A 92 25.57 -8.44 -15.04
N ARG A 93 24.83 -8.07 -16.07
CA ARG A 93 25.36 -7.37 -17.26
C ARG A 93 24.51 -6.15 -17.59
N PRO A 94 25.08 -5.12 -18.26
CA PRO A 94 24.30 -4.00 -18.76
C PRO A 94 23.14 -4.45 -19.64
N GLY A 95 21.93 -3.92 -19.38
CA GLY A 95 20.71 -4.30 -20.09
C GLY A 95 20.03 -5.58 -19.58
N ASP A 96 20.51 -6.17 -18.47
CA ASP A 96 19.77 -7.21 -17.77
C ASP A 96 18.64 -6.61 -16.93
N HIS A 97 17.45 -7.21 -17.00
CA HIS A 97 16.33 -6.92 -16.10
C HIS A 97 15.81 -8.24 -15.51
N TYR A 98 15.66 -8.26 -14.21
CA TYR A 98 15.20 -9.41 -13.46
C TYR A 98 13.81 -9.13 -12.92
N ILE A 99 12.91 -10.14 -12.94
CA ILE A 99 11.51 -9.99 -12.55
C ILE A 99 11.05 -11.15 -11.68
N THR A 100 10.10 -10.87 -10.79
CA THR A 100 9.33 -11.88 -10.05
C THR A 100 7.98 -11.33 -9.63
N ASN A 101 7.00 -12.22 -9.40
CA ASN A 101 5.79 -11.92 -8.64
C ASN A 101 5.60 -12.88 -7.46
N ASP A 102 6.66 -13.58 -7.05
CA ASP A 102 6.61 -14.52 -5.92
C ASP A 102 6.15 -13.80 -4.62
N PRO A 103 5.01 -14.19 -4.01
CA PRO A 103 4.48 -13.52 -2.82
C PRO A 103 5.43 -13.50 -1.62
N TRP A 104 6.31 -14.48 -1.49
CA TRP A 104 7.25 -14.63 -0.36
C TRP A 104 8.62 -13.99 -0.63
N LEU A 105 8.95 -13.78 -1.90
CA LEU A 105 10.20 -13.12 -2.33
C LEU A 105 9.97 -11.70 -2.85
N GLY A 106 8.71 -11.30 -3.04
CA GLY A 106 8.25 -10.00 -3.50
C GLY A 106 7.40 -9.28 -2.47
N THR A 107 6.24 -8.78 -2.90
CA THR A 107 5.38 -7.89 -2.14
C THR A 107 4.10 -8.52 -1.61
N GLY A 108 4.00 -9.83 -1.61
CA GLY A 108 3.01 -10.59 -0.85
C GLY A 108 1.82 -11.13 -1.64
N HIS A 109 1.70 -10.90 -2.96
CA HIS A 109 0.75 -11.59 -3.85
C HIS A 109 1.24 -11.63 -5.31
N LEU A 110 0.58 -12.44 -6.16
CA LEU A 110 0.98 -12.59 -7.55
C LEU A 110 0.71 -11.36 -8.43
N HIS A 111 -0.21 -10.48 -8.01
CA HIS A 111 -0.59 -9.29 -8.77
C HIS A 111 0.42 -8.13 -8.69
N ASP A 112 1.50 -8.30 -7.95
CA ASP A 112 2.58 -7.32 -7.91
C ASP A 112 3.81 -7.86 -8.65
N LEU A 113 4.25 -7.16 -9.68
CA LEU A 113 5.52 -7.45 -10.37
C LEU A 113 6.63 -6.61 -9.75
N THR A 114 7.70 -7.26 -9.31
CA THR A 114 8.93 -6.60 -8.86
C THR A 114 10.01 -6.79 -9.91
N VAL A 115 10.59 -5.67 -10.39
CA VAL A 115 11.71 -5.67 -11.37
C VAL A 115 12.94 -5.08 -10.72
N VAL A 116 14.10 -5.75 -10.92
CA VAL A 116 15.42 -5.29 -10.48
C VAL A 116 16.32 -5.11 -11.69
N THR A 117 17.01 -3.97 -11.76
CA THR A 117 17.90 -3.59 -12.85
C THR A 117 19.24 -3.10 -12.30
N PRO A 118 20.38 -3.65 -12.74
CA PRO A 118 21.70 -3.18 -12.32
C PRO A 118 22.10 -1.87 -13.00
N ALA A 119 22.71 -0.96 -12.25
CA ALA A 119 23.30 0.29 -12.76
C ALA A 119 24.82 0.15 -12.91
N PHE A 120 25.36 0.60 -14.03
CA PHE A 120 26.78 0.49 -14.37
C PHE A 120 27.42 1.85 -14.63
N LEU A 121 28.56 2.11 -13.98
CA LEU A 121 29.44 3.24 -14.26
C LEU A 121 30.78 2.71 -14.77
N HIS A 122 31.20 3.14 -15.98
CA HIS A 122 32.44 2.72 -16.61
C HIS A 122 32.64 1.17 -16.63
N GLY A 123 31.55 0.43 -16.91
CA GLY A 123 31.56 -1.03 -16.98
C GLY A 123 31.54 -1.76 -15.62
N ARG A 124 31.52 -1.03 -14.50
CA ARG A 124 31.40 -1.60 -13.14
C ARG A 124 29.98 -1.40 -12.63
N ILE A 125 29.42 -2.43 -12.02
CA ILE A 125 28.12 -2.31 -11.31
C ILE A 125 28.32 -1.43 -10.06
N VAL A 126 27.43 -0.44 -9.88
CA VAL A 126 27.53 0.54 -8.79
C VAL A 126 26.31 0.57 -7.88
N GLY A 127 25.21 -0.03 -8.29
CA GLY A 127 23.97 -0.12 -7.52
C GLY A 127 22.89 -0.85 -8.29
N LEU A 128 21.72 -0.97 -7.66
CA LEU A 128 20.54 -1.61 -8.24
C LEU A 128 19.35 -0.66 -8.15
N PHE A 129 18.53 -0.63 -9.18
CA PHE A 129 17.21 -0.03 -9.15
C PHE A 129 16.16 -1.12 -9.03
N ALA A 130 15.20 -0.93 -8.14
CA ALA A 130 14.05 -1.79 -8.06
C ALA A 130 12.76 -0.98 -8.07
N ASN A 131 11.74 -1.58 -8.63
CA ASN A 131 10.38 -1.08 -8.61
C ASN A 131 9.39 -2.22 -8.43
N THR A 132 8.19 -1.87 -8.03
CA THR A 132 7.04 -2.78 -7.97
C THR A 132 5.82 -2.05 -8.47
N ALA A 133 4.98 -2.74 -9.24
CA ALA A 133 3.68 -2.23 -9.64
C ALA A 133 2.61 -3.30 -9.55
N HIS A 134 1.40 -2.87 -9.16
CA HIS A 134 0.21 -3.71 -9.16
C HIS A 134 -0.37 -3.78 -10.57
N ILE A 135 -0.52 -5.01 -11.09
CA ILE A 135 -1.06 -5.29 -12.43
C ILE A 135 -2.55 -5.68 -12.37
N ILE A 136 -3.26 -5.43 -13.45
CA ILE A 136 -4.72 -5.67 -13.52
C ILE A 136 -5.02 -7.16 -13.45
N ASP A 137 -4.32 -7.97 -14.25
CA ASP A 137 -4.59 -9.39 -14.39
C ASP A 137 -3.31 -10.22 -14.58
N ILE A 138 -3.26 -11.37 -13.93
CA ILE A 138 -2.21 -12.39 -14.04
C ILE A 138 -2.79 -13.79 -14.30
N GLY A 139 -4.02 -13.86 -14.82
CA GLY A 139 -4.72 -15.12 -15.07
C GLY A 139 -5.31 -15.76 -13.81
N GLY A 140 -5.52 -17.07 -13.84
CA GLY A 140 -6.09 -17.83 -12.73
C GLY A 140 -7.48 -17.31 -12.30
N LEU A 141 -7.78 -17.39 -11.00
CA LEU A 141 -8.99 -16.81 -10.42
C LEU A 141 -8.94 -15.27 -10.34
N GLY A 142 -7.73 -14.70 -10.54
CA GLY A 142 -7.48 -13.26 -10.46
C GLY A 142 -7.51 -12.72 -9.03
N MET A 143 -7.61 -11.40 -8.88
CA MET A 143 -7.60 -10.74 -7.58
C MET A 143 -8.94 -10.94 -6.87
N GLY A 144 -8.99 -11.94 -5.99
CA GLY A 144 -10.17 -12.28 -5.19
C GLY A 144 -9.82 -13.25 -4.09
N PRO A 145 -10.69 -13.42 -3.07
CA PRO A 145 -10.40 -14.26 -1.92
C PRO A 145 -10.68 -15.76 -2.15
N GLU A 146 -11.24 -16.16 -3.30
CA GLU A 146 -11.80 -17.49 -3.53
C GLU A 146 -10.76 -18.62 -3.64
N ALA A 147 -9.51 -18.31 -3.99
CA ALA A 147 -8.45 -19.29 -4.12
C ALA A 147 -8.21 -20.06 -2.81
N ARG A 148 -7.84 -21.35 -2.95
CA ARG A 148 -7.48 -22.25 -1.84
C ARG A 148 -5.98 -22.47 -1.74
N SER A 149 -5.26 -22.08 -2.78
CA SER A 149 -3.80 -22.11 -2.83
C SER A 149 -3.31 -21.02 -3.78
N VAL A 150 -2.06 -20.60 -3.62
CA VAL A 150 -1.42 -19.64 -4.53
C VAL A 150 -1.42 -20.10 -5.99
N PHE A 151 -1.44 -21.41 -6.25
CA PHE A 151 -1.47 -21.96 -7.62
C PHE A 151 -2.78 -21.71 -8.37
N GLU A 152 -3.86 -21.38 -7.67
CA GLU A 152 -5.14 -21.02 -8.28
C GLU A 152 -5.23 -19.50 -8.56
N GLU A 153 -4.33 -18.69 -7.98
CA GLU A 153 -4.41 -17.22 -8.02
C GLU A 153 -3.95 -16.64 -9.36
N GLY A 154 -3.07 -17.33 -10.09
CA GLY A 154 -2.60 -16.85 -11.38
C GLY A 154 -1.25 -17.42 -11.80
N LEU A 155 -0.67 -16.82 -12.83
CA LEU A 155 0.66 -17.18 -13.32
C LEU A 155 1.73 -16.81 -12.28
N TYR A 156 2.47 -17.82 -11.83
CA TYR A 156 3.56 -17.66 -10.89
C TYR A 156 4.88 -17.47 -11.63
N ILE A 157 5.53 -16.35 -11.42
CA ILE A 157 6.81 -15.98 -12.04
C ILE A 157 7.90 -16.05 -10.97
N PRO A 158 8.79 -17.08 -11.01
CA PRO A 158 9.97 -17.11 -10.15
C PRO A 158 10.93 -15.99 -10.53
N ILE A 159 11.94 -15.70 -9.71
CA ILE A 159 12.98 -14.74 -10.11
C ILE A 159 13.64 -15.21 -11.40
N VAL A 160 13.45 -14.49 -12.52
CA VAL A 160 14.00 -14.80 -13.85
C VAL A 160 14.46 -13.51 -14.54
N LYS A 161 15.25 -13.65 -15.61
CA LYS A 161 15.52 -12.54 -16.52
C LYS A 161 14.35 -12.35 -17.47
N CYS A 162 13.74 -11.16 -17.50
CA CYS A 162 12.80 -10.75 -18.55
C CYS A 162 13.53 -10.09 -19.72
N PHE A 163 14.70 -9.47 -19.48
CA PHE A 163 15.62 -9.01 -20.51
C PHE A 163 17.04 -9.50 -20.20
N GLU A 164 17.77 -9.88 -21.25
CA GLU A 164 19.18 -10.24 -21.17
C GLU A 164 19.98 -9.37 -22.13
N GLN A 165 20.86 -8.52 -21.56
CA GLN A 165 21.72 -7.60 -22.30
C GLN A 165 20.92 -6.76 -23.34
N GLY A 166 19.76 -6.23 -22.91
CA GLY A 166 18.87 -5.40 -23.74
C GLY A 166 17.97 -6.16 -24.69
N ARG A 167 18.00 -7.49 -24.70
CA ARG A 167 17.14 -8.34 -25.54
C ARG A 167 16.02 -8.95 -24.71
N PRO A 168 14.75 -8.87 -25.15
CA PRO A 168 13.65 -9.51 -24.47
C PRO A 168 13.82 -11.04 -24.43
N ASN A 169 13.46 -11.66 -23.33
CA ASN A 169 13.32 -13.10 -23.25
C ASN A 169 11.97 -13.50 -23.84
N GLU A 170 11.95 -13.83 -25.13
CA GLU A 170 10.70 -14.12 -25.86
C GLU A 170 9.90 -15.24 -25.21
N THR A 171 10.57 -16.30 -24.71
CA THR A 171 9.86 -17.39 -24.02
C THR A 171 9.12 -16.88 -22.78
N PHE A 172 9.71 -15.97 -22.01
CA PHE A 172 9.05 -15.35 -20.87
C PHE A 172 7.82 -14.55 -21.32
N PHE A 173 7.96 -13.71 -22.36
CA PHE A 173 6.86 -12.88 -22.87
C PHE A 173 5.74 -13.72 -23.50
N ASP A 174 6.06 -14.85 -24.14
CA ASP A 174 5.03 -15.79 -24.64
C ASP A 174 4.18 -16.36 -23.51
N PHE A 175 4.78 -16.73 -22.36
CA PHE A 175 4.03 -17.14 -21.18
C PHE A 175 3.16 -16.02 -20.60
N ILE A 176 3.68 -14.80 -20.56
CA ILE A 176 2.96 -13.61 -20.10
C ILE A 176 1.72 -13.36 -20.96
N ARG A 177 1.88 -13.34 -22.29
CA ARG A 177 0.79 -13.14 -23.26
C ARG A 177 -0.28 -14.23 -23.17
N ALA A 178 0.13 -15.49 -23.04
CA ALA A 178 -0.78 -16.62 -22.94
C ALA A 178 -1.48 -16.73 -21.58
N GLY A 179 -0.88 -16.20 -20.50
CA GLY A 179 -1.34 -16.37 -19.13
C GLY A 179 -2.27 -15.26 -18.61
N SER A 180 -2.46 -14.16 -19.34
CA SER A 180 -3.25 -13.02 -18.92
C SER A 180 -4.45 -12.78 -19.83
N ARG A 181 -5.55 -12.25 -19.25
CA ARG A 181 -6.73 -11.76 -19.96
C ARG A 181 -6.51 -10.35 -20.54
N THR A 182 -5.51 -9.62 -20.03
CA THR A 182 -5.13 -8.27 -20.46
C THR A 182 -3.65 -8.24 -20.89
N PRO A 183 -3.26 -9.01 -21.93
CA PRO A 183 -1.85 -9.23 -22.28
C PRO A 183 -1.13 -7.95 -22.74
N ILE A 184 -1.84 -7.01 -23.37
CA ILE A 184 -1.26 -5.75 -23.88
C ILE A 184 -0.85 -4.86 -22.70
N GLU A 185 -1.75 -4.68 -21.73
CA GLU A 185 -1.49 -3.91 -20.52
C GLU A 185 -0.39 -4.53 -19.69
N LEU A 186 -0.41 -5.85 -19.50
CA LEU A 186 0.58 -6.56 -18.71
C LEU A 186 1.98 -6.46 -19.32
N GLU A 187 2.11 -6.75 -20.61
CA GLU A 187 3.38 -6.64 -21.31
C GLU A 187 3.88 -5.20 -21.34
N GLY A 188 3.00 -4.23 -21.62
CA GLY A 188 3.32 -2.80 -21.63
C GLY A 188 3.81 -2.32 -20.26
N ASP A 189 3.19 -2.76 -19.16
CA ASP A 189 3.61 -2.42 -17.81
C ASP A 189 4.97 -3.04 -17.47
N ILE A 190 5.29 -4.27 -17.93
CA ILE A 190 6.64 -4.87 -17.76
C ILE A 190 7.70 -4.03 -18.47
N TYR A 191 7.46 -3.60 -19.72
CA TYR A 191 8.36 -2.69 -20.41
C TYR A 191 8.54 -1.36 -19.66
N SER A 192 7.45 -0.83 -19.09
CA SER A 192 7.48 0.42 -18.32
C SER A 192 8.26 0.29 -17.02
N LEU A 193 8.14 -0.87 -16.33
CA LEU A 193 8.94 -1.21 -15.13
C LEU A 193 10.44 -1.24 -15.46
N CYS A 194 10.82 -1.85 -16.58
CA CYS A 194 12.21 -1.87 -17.02
C CYS A 194 12.72 -0.47 -17.40
N ALA A 195 11.96 0.28 -18.22
CA ALA A 195 12.33 1.60 -18.71
C ALA A 195 12.49 2.64 -17.58
N CYS A 196 11.64 2.58 -16.54
CA CYS A 196 11.77 3.50 -15.40
C CYS A 196 13.00 3.19 -14.55
N ASN A 197 13.39 1.93 -14.39
CA ASN A 197 14.65 1.56 -13.73
C ASN A 197 15.86 2.04 -14.51
N GLU A 198 15.84 1.93 -15.84
CA GLU A 198 16.89 2.50 -16.71
C GLU A 198 16.98 4.02 -16.61
N ALA A 199 15.83 4.71 -16.53
CA ALA A 199 15.82 6.16 -16.30
C ALA A 199 16.46 6.52 -14.96
N GLY A 200 16.11 5.82 -13.88
CA GLY A 200 16.75 5.99 -12.58
C GLY A 200 18.25 5.71 -12.62
N ALA A 201 18.67 4.61 -13.26
CA ALA A 201 20.09 4.27 -13.40
C ALA A 201 20.87 5.36 -14.15
N ARG A 202 20.35 5.90 -15.25
CA ARG A 202 20.95 7.01 -15.99
C ARG A 202 21.15 8.24 -15.10
N ARG A 203 20.10 8.64 -14.36
CA ARG A 203 20.16 9.79 -13.45
C ARG A 203 21.13 9.59 -12.28
N LEU A 204 21.26 8.36 -11.80
CA LEU A 204 22.26 8.01 -10.80
C LEU A 204 23.68 8.21 -11.35
N ILE A 205 23.96 7.74 -12.56
CA ILE A 205 25.29 7.89 -13.19
C ILE A 205 25.61 9.36 -13.39
N GLU A 206 24.67 10.17 -13.93
CA GLU A 206 24.84 11.63 -14.04
C GLU A 206 25.19 12.28 -12.69
N MET A 207 24.50 11.89 -11.61
CA MET A 207 24.79 12.36 -10.27
C MET A 207 26.20 11.92 -9.80
N MET A 208 26.56 10.66 -10.03
CA MET A 208 27.88 10.15 -9.62
C MET A 208 29.03 10.87 -10.36
N GLU A 209 28.86 11.14 -11.65
CA GLU A 209 29.84 11.92 -12.45
C GLU A 209 29.94 13.37 -11.95
N GLU A 210 28.80 14.02 -11.66
CA GLU A 210 28.74 15.40 -11.12
C GLU A 210 29.51 15.54 -9.80
N PHE A 211 29.40 14.54 -8.93
CA PHE A 211 30.05 14.54 -7.60
C PHE A 211 31.40 13.80 -7.56
N GLY A 212 31.89 13.28 -8.68
CA GLY A 212 33.15 12.54 -8.77
C GLY A 212 33.14 11.24 -7.96
N MET A 213 32.00 10.54 -7.91
CA MET A 213 31.80 9.32 -7.15
C MET A 213 32.18 8.08 -7.98
N GLU A 214 32.97 7.17 -7.40
CA GLU A 214 33.31 5.89 -8.03
C GLU A 214 32.37 4.73 -7.65
N GLY A 215 31.53 4.93 -6.62
CA GLY A 215 30.57 3.94 -6.11
C GLY A 215 29.62 4.55 -5.08
N LEU A 216 28.53 3.84 -4.76
CA LEU A 216 27.54 4.28 -3.77
C LEU A 216 27.91 3.96 -2.32
N ASP A 217 28.81 3.01 -2.07
CA ASP A 217 29.07 2.49 -0.73
C ASP A 217 29.42 3.57 0.31
N PRO A 218 30.30 4.56 0.02
CA PRO A 218 30.62 5.59 1.00
C PRO A 218 29.41 6.45 1.40
N LEU A 219 28.58 6.81 0.42
CA LEU A 219 27.35 7.57 0.65
C LEU A 219 26.32 6.73 1.39
N ALA A 220 26.18 5.45 1.02
CA ALA A 220 25.26 4.50 1.65
C ALA A 220 25.52 4.36 3.16
N GLU A 221 26.77 4.12 3.55
CA GLU A 221 27.12 3.95 4.97
C GLU A 221 26.83 5.23 5.79
N VAL A 222 27.07 6.42 5.23
CA VAL A 222 26.74 7.68 5.90
C VAL A 222 25.23 7.88 6.05
N ILE A 223 24.44 7.58 5.00
CA ILE A 223 22.97 7.64 5.04
C ILE A 223 22.43 6.68 6.08
N PHE A 224 22.91 5.44 6.09
CA PHE A 224 22.43 4.40 7.01
C PHE A 224 22.77 4.72 8.47
N ASP A 225 23.99 5.13 8.76
CA ASP A 225 24.41 5.50 10.10
C ASP A 225 23.61 6.71 10.63
N ALA A 226 23.42 7.74 9.81
CA ALA A 226 22.61 8.90 10.17
C ALA A 226 21.14 8.54 10.45
N SER A 227 20.53 7.71 9.58
CA SER A 227 19.13 7.30 9.71
C SER A 227 18.91 6.40 10.92
N LEU A 228 19.81 5.45 11.15
CA LEU A 228 19.74 4.55 12.31
C LEU A 228 19.79 5.34 13.61
N ARG A 229 20.82 6.18 13.78
CA ARG A 229 20.99 7.01 15.00
C ARG A 229 19.80 7.95 15.21
N ALA A 230 19.29 8.56 14.15
CA ALA A 230 18.13 9.45 14.25
C ALA A 230 16.89 8.68 14.72
N THR A 231 16.61 7.49 14.14
CA THR A 231 15.47 6.65 14.57
C THR A 231 15.63 6.17 16.01
N GLU A 232 16.81 5.71 16.40
CA GLU A 232 17.09 5.32 17.79
C GLU A 232 16.91 6.49 18.77
N ALA A 233 17.30 7.71 18.38
CA ALA A 233 17.12 8.90 19.20
C ALA A 233 15.62 9.27 19.37
N GLU A 234 14.78 9.06 18.37
CA GLU A 234 13.32 9.25 18.50
C GLU A 234 12.70 8.18 19.41
N ILE A 235 13.11 6.91 19.29
CA ILE A 235 12.67 5.84 20.18
C ILE A 235 13.07 6.11 21.63
N ALA A 236 14.27 6.64 21.86
CA ALA A 236 14.75 6.94 23.21
C ALA A 236 13.88 7.96 23.97
N LYS A 237 13.14 8.82 23.26
CA LYS A 237 12.22 9.81 23.84
C LYS A 237 10.88 9.22 24.29
N LEU A 238 10.55 8.01 23.86
CA LEU A 238 9.23 7.39 24.13
C LEU A 238 9.19 6.80 25.55
N PRO A 239 8.00 6.75 26.19
CA PRO A 239 7.78 5.97 27.41
C PRO A 239 8.12 4.50 27.20
N LYS A 240 8.90 3.93 28.12
CA LYS A 240 9.31 2.51 28.05
C LYS A 240 8.20 1.61 28.61
N GLY A 241 8.10 0.42 28.08
CA GLY A 241 7.11 -0.55 28.55
C GLY A 241 6.54 -1.42 27.44
N THR A 242 5.61 -2.28 27.83
CA THR A 242 4.88 -3.16 26.88
C THR A 242 3.42 -2.73 26.79
N PHE A 243 3.00 -2.37 25.59
CA PHE A 243 1.66 -1.88 25.27
C PHE A 243 0.94 -2.90 24.36
N ARG A 244 -0.32 -3.21 24.65
CA ARG A 244 -1.08 -4.25 23.94
C ARG A 244 -2.28 -3.66 23.24
N ALA A 245 -2.57 -4.17 22.04
CA ALA A 245 -3.75 -3.80 21.30
C ALA A 245 -4.28 -5.00 20.48
N GLU A 246 -5.56 -4.93 20.16
CA GLU A 246 -6.21 -5.86 19.25
C GLU A 246 -7.08 -5.09 18.27
N ILE A 247 -7.20 -5.62 17.06
CA ILE A 247 -8.13 -5.14 16.02
C ILE A 247 -8.83 -6.35 15.40
N ARG A 248 -10.08 -6.17 14.99
CA ARG A 248 -10.84 -7.23 14.31
C ARG A 248 -11.08 -6.86 12.85
N SER A 249 -10.85 -7.82 11.97
CA SER A 249 -11.27 -7.85 10.58
C SER A 249 -12.53 -8.72 10.47
N ASP A 250 -13.35 -8.45 9.45
CA ASP A 250 -14.53 -9.26 9.17
C ASP A 250 -14.15 -10.70 8.75
N GLY A 251 -12.94 -10.89 8.22
CA GLY A 251 -12.44 -12.19 7.77
C GLY A 251 -13.18 -12.71 6.54
N TYR A 252 -13.03 -14.01 6.28
CA TYR A 252 -13.77 -14.72 5.22
C TYR A 252 -14.70 -15.78 5.81
N GLU A 253 -14.15 -16.82 6.46
CA GLU A 253 -14.93 -17.88 7.12
C GLU A 253 -15.47 -17.43 8.48
N ALA A 254 -14.68 -16.65 9.19
CA ALA A 254 -14.96 -16.13 10.52
C ALA A 254 -14.18 -14.82 10.73
N PRO A 255 -14.58 -14.00 11.69
CA PRO A 255 -13.82 -12.81 12.07
C PRO A 255 -12.38 -13.16 12.46
N VAL A 256 -11.44 -12.33 12.03
CA VAL A 256 -10.01 -12.45 12.32
C VAL A 256 -9.64 -11.46 13.41
N THR A 257 -9.00 -11.92 14.46
CA THR A 257 -8.39 -11.08 15.49
C THR A 257 -6.90 -10.91 15.17
N LEU A 258 -6.45 -9.68 15.09
CA LEU A 258 -5.03 -9.31 15.03
C LEU A 258 -4.64 -8.77 16.39
N ALA A 259 -3.69 -9.42 17.06
CA ALA A 259 -3.20 -9.05 18.38
C ALA A 259 -1.73 -8.62 18.30
N ALA A 260 -1.36 -7.61 19.07
CA ALA A 260 0.03 -7.16 19.17
C ALA A 260 0.40 -6.78 20.61
N ALA A 261 1.60 -7.18 21.02
CA ALA A 261 2.29 -6.69 22.21
C ALA A 261 3.55 -5.95 21.78
N MET A 262 3.53 -4.62 21.87
CA MET A 262 4.64 -3.74 21.49
C MET A 262 5.45 -3.39 22.72
N THR A 263 6.73 -3.75 22.71
CA THR A 263 7.69 -3.40 23.78
C THR A 263 8.63 -2.30 23.28
N ILE A 264 8.54 -1.14 23.92
CA ILE A 264 9.42 0.01 23.66
C ILE A 264 10.61 -0.07 24.59
N GLY A 265 11.80 -0.34 24.03
CA GLY A 265 13.10 -0.36 24.71
C GLY A 265 13.86 0.95 24.55
N ASP A 266 15.16 0.96 24.86
CA ASP A 266 15.98 2.17 24.79
C ASP A 266 16.21 2.63 23.35
N ARG A 267 16.43 1.70 22.43
CA ARG A 267 16.76 1.96 21.02
C ARG A 267 15.96 1.11 20.04
N THR A 268 15.11 0.22 20.53
CA THR A 268 14.33 -0.70 19.68
C THR A 268 12.87 -0.71 20.10
N ILE A 269 12.03 -1.01 19.12
CA ILE A 269 10.62 -1.35 19.33
C ILE A 269 10.42 -2.78 18.82
N GLU A 270 10.00 -3.67 19.72
CA GLU A 270 9.73 -5.07 19.42
C GLU A 270 8.22 -5.33 19.46
N VAL A 271 7.68 -5.98 18.43
CA VAL A 271 6.26 -6.32 18.35
C VAL A 271 6.10 -7.83 18.28
N ASP A 272 5.36 -8.40 19.21
CA ASP A 272 4.97 -9.81 19.23
C ASP A 272 3.49 -9.93 18.83
N PHE A 273 3.22 -10.67 17.75
CA PHE A 273 1.88 -10.93 17.24
C PHE A 273 1.24 -12.20 17.81
N SER A 274 1.75 -12.74 18.91
CA SER A 274 1.14 -13.87 19.61
C SER A 274 -0.30 -13.54 20.03
N GLY A 275 -1.23 -14.47 19.78
CA GLY A 275 -2.67 -14.27 19.99
C GLY A 275 -3.44 -13.86 18.74
N THR A 276 -2.74 -13.58 17.63
CA THR A 276 -3.35 -13.39 16.31
C THR A 276 -3.98 -14.70 15.82
N SER A 277 -5.13 -14.60 15.13
CA SER A 277 -5.86 -15.73 14.55
C SER A 277 -5.00 -16.58 13.62
N GLY A 278 -5.36 -17.86 13.48
CA GLY A 278 -4.73 -18.81 12.58
C GLY A 278 -4.98 -18.48 11.10
N LEU A 279 -4.43 -19.33 10.24
CA LEU A 279 -4.54 -19.21 8.78
C LEU A 279 -5.99 -19.37 8.30
N SER A 280 -6.37 -18.59 7.29
CA SER A 280 -7.59 -18.78 6.50
C SER A 280 -7.37 -19.83 5.42
N THR A 281 -8.43 -20.54 5.04
CA THR A 281 -8.42 -21.41 3.85
C THR A 281 -8.60 -20.64 2.54
N ARG A 282 -8.65 -19.29 2.62
CA ARG A 282 -8.96 -18.35 1.54
C ARG A 282 -7.89 -17.27 1.41
N GLY A 283 -7.92 -16.54 0.30
CA GLY A 283 -6.86 -15.63 -0.16
C GLY A 283 -6.62 -14.37 0.68
N ILE A 284 -7.03 -14.33 1.95
CA ILE A 284 -6.83 -13.20 2.87
C ILE A 284 -5.58 -13.32 3.76
N ASN A 285 -4.79 -14.40 3.61
CA ASN A 285 -3.58 -14.59 4.39
C ASN A 285 -2.49 -13.59 3.99
N VAL A 286 -1.57 -13.32 4.91
CA VAL A 286 -0.53 -12.31 4.76
C VAL A 286 0.85 -12.96 4.84
N PRO A 287 1.68 -12.84 3.79
CA PRO A 287 3.09 -13.22 3.88
C PRO A 287 3.86 -12.35 4.87
N PRO A 288 4.90 -12.89 5.56
CA PRO A 288 5.58 -12.18 6.64
C PRO A 288 6.27 -10.88 6.22
N ALA A 289 6.77 -10.78 4.98
CA ALA A 289 7.37 -9.54 4.45
C ALA A 289 6.34 -8.40 4.41
N TYR A 290 5.11 -8.68 3.97
CA TYR A 290 4.03 -7.70 3.94
C TYR A 290 3.57 -7.29 5.36
N CYS A 291 3.51 -8.24 6.30
CA CYS A 291 3.24 -7.96 7.71
C CYS A 291 4.28 -6.99 8.28
N ARG A 292 5.59 -7.27 8.09
CA ARG A 292 6.67 -6.37 8.52
C ARG A 292 6.55 -4.99 7.88
N ALA A 293 6.30 -4.94 6.57
CA ALA A 293 6.20 -3.69 5.81
C ALA A 293 5.17 -2.72 6.40
N TYR A 294 3.94 -3.17 6.61
CA TYR A 294 2.87 -2.32 7.16
C TYR A 294 3.01 -2.04 8.65
N SER A 295 3.54 -2.98 9.42
CA SER A 295 3.81 -2.76 10.85
C SER A 295 4.90 -1.72 11.07
N CYS A 296 6.02 -1.83 10.34
CA CYS A 296 7.08 -0.82 10.35
C CYS A 296 6.56 0.56 9.94
N PHE A 297 5.73 0.62 8.89
CA PHE A 297 5.10 1.87 8.47
C PHE A 297 4.25 2.48 9.60
N GLY A 298 3.35 1.69 10.23
CA GLY A 298 2.48 2.15 11.31
C GLY A 298 3.25 2.70 12.51
N ILE A 299 4.41 2.11 12.82
CA ILE A 299 5.29 2.62 13.88
C ILE A 299 6.00 3.89 13.42
N LYS A 300 6.63 3.86 12.23
CA LYS A 300 7.48 4.92 11.72
C LYS A 300 6.75 6.25 11.55
N VAL A 301 5.51 6.25 11.04
CA VAL A 301 4.72 7.49 10.86
C VAL A 301 4.37 8.19 12.17
N VAL A 302 4.43 7.48 13.31
CA VAL A 302 4.21 8.04 14.66
C VAL A 302 5.54 8.42 15.32
N VAL A 303 6.54 7.55 15.21
CA VAL A 303 7.79 7.66 15.98
C VAL A 303 8.82 8.55 15.30
N ALA A 304 8.98 8.38 13.97
CA ALA A 304 10.07 9.02 13.22
C ALA A 304 9.61 9.50 11.82
N PRO A 305 8.53 10.33 11.72
CA PRO A 305 7.96 10.73 10.43
C PRO A 305 8.93 11.52 9.55
N ASP A 306 9.81 12.32 10.17
CA ASP A 306 10.71 13.24 9.46
C ASP A 306 12.01 12.58 8.97
N ILE A 307 12.25 11.32 9.35
CA ILE A 307 13.43 10.59 8.89
C ILE A 307 13.12 9.91 7.56
N PRO A 308 13.86 10.20 6.47
CA PRO A 308 13.64 9.55 5.19
C PRO A 308 13.66 8.02 5.30
N ASN A 309 12.77 7.35 4.59
CA ASN A 309 12.68 5.90 4.63
C ASN A 309 13.82 5.25 3.85
N ASN A 310 14.57 4.38 4.52
CA ASN A 310 15.62 3.56 3.95
C ASN A 310 15.81 2.30 4.80
N TRP A 311 16.68 1.41 4.38
CA TRP A 311 16.96 0.16 5.10
C TRP A 311 17.26 0.38 6.58
N ALA A 312 18.16 1.31 6.90
CA ALA A 312 18.63 1.54 8.28
C ALA A 312 17.58 2.18 9.19
N SER A 313 16.71 3.04 8.65
CA SER A 313 15.64 3.69 9.41
C SER A 313 14.58 2.72 9.95
N LEU A 314 14.50 1.51 9.41
CA LEU A 314 13.55 0.47 9.85
C LEU A 314 14.19 -0.60 10.75
N GLN A 315 15.52 -0.70 10.82
CA GLN A 315 16.22 -1.73 11.61
C GLN A 315 15.87 -1.75 13.10
N PRO A 316 15.57 -0.60 13.76
CA PRO A 316 15.13 -0.60 15.15
C PRO A 316 13.77 -1.25 15.41
N PHE A 317 12.95 -1.48 14.36
CA PHE A 317 11.61 -2.08 14.50
C PHE A 317 11.68 -3.58 14.21
N ARG A 318 11.46 -4.40 15.23
CA ARG A 318 11.59 -5.85 15.17
C ARG A 318 10.24 -6.53 15.34
N MET A 319 9.91 -7.49 14.44
CA MET A 319 8.64 -8.19 14.44
C MET A 319 8.85 -9.68 14.73
N ARG A 320 8.16 -10.18 15.76
CA ARG A 320 8.00 -11.59 16.02
C ARG A 320 6.62 -12.03 15.54
N ILE A 321 6.59 -12.79 14.45
CA ILE A 321 5.35 -13.23 13.81
C ILE A 321 5.27 -14.77 14.00
N PRO A 322 4.34 -15.29 14.83
CA PRO A 322 4.26 -16.73 15.08
C PRO A 322 3.96 -17.51 13.80
N GLU A 323 4.54 -18.70 13.68
CA GLU A 323 4.21 -19.64 12.62
C GLU A 323 2.74 -20.07 12.73
N GLY A 324 2.09 -20.27 11.56
CA GLY A 324 0.70 -20.70 11.51
C GLY A 324 -0.34 -19.64 11.84
N CYS A 325 0.05 -18.39 12.12
CA CYS A 325 -0.92 -17.29 12.20
C CYS A 325 -1.15 -16.67 10.81
N ILE A 326 -2.29 -15.99 10.64
CA ILE A 326 -2.70 -15.37 9.36
C ILE A 326 -1.68 -14.34 8.83
N LEU A 327 -0.83 -13.78 9.70
CA LEU A 327 0.22 -12.80 9.36
C LEU A 327 1.55 -13.46 8.96
N ASN A 328 1.65 -14.79 8.99
CA ASN A 328 2.82 -15.58 8.62
C ASN A 328 2.41 -16.79 7.80
N ALA A 329 1.75 -16.54 6.69
CA ALA A 329 1.28 -17.58 5.80
C ALA A 329 2.46 -18.26 5.09
N PRO A 330 2.68 -19.58 5.26
CA PRO A 330 3.66 -20.33 4.47
C PRO A 330 3.11 -20.68 3.09
N ARG A 331 3.99 -21.05 2.15
CA ARG A 331 3.56 -21.67 0.90
C ARG A 331 2.89 -23.03 1.19
N PRO A 332 1.86 -23.39 0.41
CA PRO A 332 1.22 -22.70 -0.74
C PRO A 332 -0.08 -21.98 -0.37
N TYR A 333 -0.22 -21.42 0.83
CA TYR A 333 -1.46 -20.75 1.23
C TYR A 333 -1.83 -19.60 0.28
N PRO A 334 -3.15 -19.38 0.03
CA PRO A 334 -3.61 -18.32 -0.86
C PRO A 334 -3.49 -16.95 -0.18
N VAL A 335 -3.07 -15.94 -0.96
CA VAL A 335 -2.68 -14.60 -0.48
C VAL A 335 -3.15 -13.46 -1.38
N ALA A 336 -3.98 -13.73 -2.41
CA ALA A 336 -4.33 -12.78 -3.46
C ALA A 336 -4.82 -11.43 -2.93
N VAL A 337 -5.58 -11.42 -1.84
CA VAL A 337 -6.13 -10.19 -1.23
C VAL A 337 -5.58 -9.95 0.19
N ARG A 338 -4.28 -10.20 0.39
CA ARG A 338 -3.56 -9.98 1.64
C ARG A 338 -3.78 -8.61 2.28
N HIS A 339 -4.07 -7.60 1.46
CA HIS A 339 -4.25 -6.23 1.90
C HIS A 339 -5.49 -6.04 2.79
N VAL A 340 -6.52 -6.87 2.63
CA VAL A 340 -7.73 -6.83 3.46
C VAL A 340 -7.42 -6.97 4.95
N VAL A 341 -6.40 -7.78 5.28
CA VAL A 341 -5.91 -7.97 6.65
C VAL A 341 -4.70 -7.09 6.93
N GLY A 342 -3.74 -7.07 6.02
CA GLY A 342 -2.45 -6.40 6.23
C GLY A 342 -2.55 -4.88 6.38
N GLN A 343 -3.50 -4.23 5.71
CA GLN A 343 -3.71 -2.78 5.83
C GLN A 343 -4.33 -2.34 7.17
N LEU A 344 -4.74 -3.28 8.03
CA LEU A 344 -5.17 -2.99 9.40
C LEU A 344 -3.98 -2.88 10.38
N LEU A 345 -2.79 -3.36 10.00
CA LEU A 345 -1.62 -3.38 10.87
C LEU A 345 -1.17 -2.00 11.36
N PRO A 346 -1.17 -0.94 10.55
CA PRO A 346 -0.87 0.41 11.07
C PRO A 346 -1.82 0.87 12.15
N ASP A 347 -3.13 0.61 12.04
CA ASP A 347 -4.10 0.92 13.08
C ASP A 347 -3.85 0.12 14.36
N LEU A 348 -3.43 -1.15 14.24
CA LEU A 348 -3.02 -1.99 15.35
C LEU A 348 -1.77 -1.44 16.06
N MET A 349 -0.74 -1.01 15.28
CA MET A 349 0.46 -0.37 15.83
C MET A 349 0.12 0.94 16.54
N MET A 350 -0.73 1.77 15.93
CA MET A 350 -1.24 2.99 16.57
C MET A 350 -2.06 2.67 17.83
N GLY A 351 -2.75 1.54 17.88
CA GLY A 351 -3.45 1.05 19.07
C GLY A 351 -2.53 0.78 20.26
N CYS A 352 -1.34 0.22 20.01
CA CYS A 352 -0.29 0.07 21.01
C CYS A 352 0.29 1.43 21.42
N LEU A 353 0.66 2.26 20.44
CA LEU A 353 1.29 3.57 20.65
C LEU A 353 0.36 4.58 21.32
N ALA A 354 -0.96 4.45 21.17
CA ALA A 354 -1.95 5.31 21.83
C ALA A 354 -1.87 5.30 23.35
N GLN A 355 -1.33 4.22 23.95
CA GLN A 355 -1.14 4.10 25.39
C GLN A 355 0.15 4.78 25.87
N ALA A 356 1.09 5.04 24.96
CA ALA A 356 2.37 5.69 25.25
C ALA A 356 2.39 7.16 24.83
N VAL A 357 1.86 7.47 23.64
CA VAL A 357 1.91 8.81 23.01
C VAL A 357 0.57 9.13 22.31
N PRO A 358 -0.53 9.24 23.09
CA PRO A 358 -1.89 9.38 22.54
C PRO A 358 -2.06 10.61 21.63
N GLU A 359 -1.29 11.68 21.87
CA GLU A 359 -1.32 12.90 21.08
C GLU A 359 -0.70 12.77 19.68
N ARG A 360 0.06 11.69 19.42
CA ARG A 360 0.79 11.47 18.15
C ARG A 360 0.10 10.46 17.24
N VAL A 361 -0.92 9.75 17.71
CA VAL A 361 -1.61 8.73 16.94
C VAL A 361 -2.92 9.24 16.33
N ALA A 362 -3.43 8.51 15.34
CA ALA A 362 -4.79 8.68 14.83
C ALA A 362 -5.73 7.64 15.45
N ALA A 363 -7.04 7.91 15.43
CA ALA A 363 -8.07 6.89 15.61
C ALA A 363 -8.04 5.89 14.42
N GLU A 364 -8.83 4.80 14.49
CA GLU A 364 -8.85 3.84 13.40
C GLU A 364 -9.49 4.44 12.14
N GLY A 365 -8.90 4.14 10.99
CA GLY A 365 -9.45 4.46 9.67
C GLY A 365 -10.22 3.31 9.05
N ALA A 366 -10.82 3.58 7.87
CA ALA A 366 -11.34 2.54 6.98
C ALA A 366 -10.24 1.54 6.61
N SER A 367 -9.03 2.00 6.47
CA SER A 367 -7.74 1.32 6.29
C SER A 367 -7.68 0.35 5.11
N CYS A 368 -8.58 -0.65 5.04
CA CYS A 368 -8.67 -1.52 3.89
C CYS A 368 -9.19 -0.78 2.67
N LEU A 369 -8.46 -0.83 1.57
CA LEU A 369 -8.95 -0.36 0.29
C LEU A 369 -10.16 -1.18 -0.15
N TRP A 370 -11.18 -0.51 -0.66
CA TRP A 370 -12.25 -1.12 -1.40
C TRP A 370 -11.94 -1.00 -2.90
N ASN A 371 -11.08 -1.90 -3.36
CA ASN A 371 -10.59 -1.94 -4.74
C ASN A 371 -11.06 -3.21 -5.48
N PRO A 372 -12.39 -3.44 -5.58
CA PRO A 372 -12.91 -4.64 -6.17
C PRO A 372 -12.58 -4.71 -7.65
N PRO A 373 -12.09 -5.87 -8.13
CA PRO A 373 -12.11 -6.19 -9.55
C PRO A 373 -13.55 -6.31 -10.06
N LEU A 374 -13.81 -5.67 -11.19
CA LEU A 374 -15.07 -5.75 -11.94
C LEU A 374 -14.79 -6.43 -13.27
N ARG A 375 -15.67 -7.36 -13.67
CA ARG A 375 -15.59 -8.12 -14.92
C ARG A 375 -16.92 -8.12 -15.64
N GLY A 376 -16.88 -8.18 -16.96
CA GLY A 376 -18.09 -8.34 -17.78
C GLY A 376 -17.80 -8.97 -19.13
N GLY A 377 -18.82 -9.06 -19.96
CA GLY A 377 -18.71 -9.67 -21.26
C GLY A 377 -18.86 -11.20 -21.22
N THR A 378 -18.22 -11.88 -22.16
CA THR A 378 -18.34 -13.35 -22.34
C THR A 378 -17.83 -14.15 -21.14
N GLN A 379 -16.94 -13.59 -20.34
CA GLN A 379 -16.43 -14.21 -19.12
C GLN A 379 -17.48 -14.31 -17.99
N VAL A 380 -18.54 -13.51 -18.06
CA VAL A 380 -19.63 -13.48 -17.06
C VAL A 380 -20.90 -14.07 -17.65
N SER A 381 -21.31 -13.59 -18.83
CA SER A 381 -22.59 -13.90 -19.45
C SER A 381 -22.48 -14.94 -20.59
N GLY A 382 -21.29 -15.48 -20.85
CA GLY A 382 -21.04 -16.42 -21.94
C GLY A 382 -21.37 -15.82 -23.31
N PRO A 383 -21.78 -16.65 -24.30
CA PRO A 383 -22.10 -16.17 -25.65
C PRO A 383 -23.26 -15.18 -25.73
N ALA A 384 -24.04 -15.02 -24.64
CA ALA A 384 -25.16 -14.09 -24.55
C ALA A 384 -24.76 -12.69 -24.07
N ALA A 385 -23.45 -12.43 -23.90
CA ALA A 385 -22.94 -11.15 -23.45
C ALA A 385 -23.44 -9.98 -24.30
N LYS A 386 -23.91 -8.93 -23.63
CA LYS A 386 -24.45 -7.70 -24.24
C LYS A 386 -23.42 -6.57 -24.29
N ILE A 387 -22.25 -6.76 -23.67
CA ILE A 387 -21.12 -5.82 -23.64
C ILE A 387 -19.85 -6.56 -24.00
N GLU A 388 -18.83 -5.82 -24.40
CA GLU A 388 -17.48 -6.33 -24.63
C GLU A 388 -16.83 -6.89 -23.36
N ASP A 389 -15.86 -7.76 -23.51
CA ASP A 389 -15.08 -8.29 -22.41
C ASP A 389 -14.26 -7.18 -21.76
N PHE A 390 -14.32 -7.10 -20.43
CA PHE A 390 -13.49 -6.20 -19.66
C PHE A 390 -13.12 -6.78 -18.31
N GLU A 391 -11.95 -6.37 -17.81
CA GLU A 391 -11.53 -6.53 -16.43
C GLU A 391 -10.84 -5.24 -15.98
N ILE A 392 -11.32 -4.67 -14.88
CA ILE A 392 -10.75 -3.46 -14.27
C ILE A 392 -10.70 -3.59 -12.76
N ILE A 393 -9.77 -2.88 -12.13
CA ILE A 393 -9.75 -2.69 -10.69
C ILE A 393 -10.08 -1.22 -10.40
N THR A 394 -11.06 -0.98 -9.54
CA THR A 394 -11.40 0.38 -9.10
C THR A 394 -10.82 0.63 -7.73
N PHE A 395 -10.23 1.82 -7.49
CA PHE A 395 -9.65 2.16 -6.20
C PHE A 395 -10.56 3.14 -5.46
N ASN A 396 -11.12 2.68 -4.35
CA ASN A 396 -12.04 3.46 -3.54
C ASN A 396 -11.62 3.42 -2.07
N SER A 397 -11.73 4.56 -1.39
CA SER A 397 -11.24 4.76 -0.04
C SER A 397 -12.33 5.30 0.87
N GLY A 398 -12.35 4.82 2.10
CA GLY A 398 -13.20 5.38 3.16
C GLY A 398 -12.57 6.58 3.86
N GLY A 399 -13.03 6.89 5.06
CA GLY A 399 -12.48 7.94 5.89
C GLY A 399 -11.27 7.48 6.71
N THR A 400 -10.28 8.35 6.90
CA THR A 400 -9.19 8.09 7.86
C THR A 400 -9.63 8.41 9.28
N GLY A 401 -8.98 7.82 10.27
CA GLY A 401 -9.20 8.17 11.67
C GLY A 401 -8.87 9.64 11.98
N ALA A 402 -9.55 10.20 12.98
CA ALA A 402 -9.25 11.52 13.52
C ALA A 402 -7.85 11.55 14.16
N ARG A 403 -7.22 12.70 14.14
CA ARG A 403 -5.95 12.99 14.82
C ARG A 403 -6.19 13.85 16.04
N ALA A 404 -5.23 13.93 16.94
CA ALA A 404 -5.39 14.68 18.20
C ALA A 404 -5.84 16.14 18.01
N THR A 405 -5.38 16.81 16.93
CA THR A 405 -5.62 18.23 16.66
C THR A 405 -6.28 18.51 15.31
N LYS A 406 -6.59 17.48 14.52
CA LYS A 406 -7.14 17.65 13.17
C LYS A 406 -8.15 16.55 12.88
N ASP A 407 -9.20 16.91 12.16
CA ASP A 407 -10.16 15.92 11.63
C ASP A 407 -9.48 14.88 10.75
N GLY A 408 -10.10 13.72 10.64
CA GLY A 408 -9.75 12.70 9.67
C GLY A 408 -9.97 13.20 8.25
N LEU A 409 -9.23 12.65 7.30
CA LEU A 409 -9.35 12.97 5.88
C LEU A 409 -10.42 12.08 5.25
N SER A 410 -11.26 12.69 4.41
CA SER A 410 -12.40 12.02 3.77
C SER A 410 -12.02 11.41 2.42
N GLY A 411 -12.45 10.18 2.15
CA GLY A 411 -12.23 9.52 0.87
C GLY A 411 -10.75 9.36 0.48
N ILE A 412 -9.87 9.17 1.45
CA ILE A 412 -8.41 9.08 1.25
C ILE A 412 -7.89 7.69 1.60
N ALA A 413 -7.06 7.14 0.73
CA ALA A 413 -6.36 5.90 1.00
C ALA A 413 -5.29 6.12 2.08
N PHE A 414 -5.44 5.39 3.19
CA PHE A 414 -4.49 5.22 4.26
C PHE A 414 -4.73 3.82 4.86
N PRO A 415 -3.70 3.02 5.06
CA PRO A 415 -2.26 3.26 4.96
C PRO A 415 -1.66 3.17 3.55
N SER A 416 -2.42 2.80 2.53
CA SER A 416 -1.94 2.80 1.15
C SER A 416 -1.75 4.23 0.63
N GLY A 417 -0.77 4.44 -0.24
CA GLY A 417 -0.51 5.72 -0.91
C GLY A 417 -1.23 5.88 -2.25
N VAL A 418 -2.10 4.95 -2.63
CA VAL A 418 -2.79 4.98 -3.93
C VAL A 418 -3.77 6.15 -4.03
N ARG A 419 -3.98 6.62 -5.24
CA ARG A 419 -4.96 7.65 -5.57
C ARG A 419 -6.29 7.01 -5.95
N THR A 420 -7.37 7.76 -5.79
CA THR A 420 -8.67 7.37 -6.37
C THR A 420 -8.61 7.51 -7.88
N MET A 421 -9.13 6.51 -8.61
CA MET A 421 -9.19 6.61 -10.07
C MET A 421 -10.26 7.62 -10.50
N PRO A 422 -9.96 8.52 -11.46
CA PRO A 422 -10.96 9.39 -12.06
C PRO A 422 -12.09 8.55 -12.72
N VAL A 423 -13.32 9.03 -12.58
CA VAL A 423 -14.50 8.37 -13.19
C VAL A 423 -14.33 8.33 -14.71
N GLU A 424 -13.94 9.45 -15.31
CA GLU A 424 -13.77 9.61 -16.75
C GLU A 424 -12.72 8.64 -17.33
N ALA A 425 -11.60 8.47 -16.61
CA ALA A 425 -10.56 7.52 -17.02
C ALA A 425 -11.07 6.07 -16.97
N THR A 426 -11.85 5.74 -15.92
CA THR A 426 -12.41 4.38 -15.74
C THR A 426 -13.46 4.08 -16.80
N GLU A 427 -14.41 5.00 -17.05
CA GLU A 427 -15.48 4.86 -18.04
C GLU A 427 -14.98 4.86 -19.50
N ASN A 428 -13.75 5.37 -19.72
CA ASN A 428 -13.11 5.37 -21.04
C ASN A 428 -12.48 4.01 -21.38
N VAL A 429 -11.98 3.27 -20.37
CA VAL A 429 -11.28 2.00 -20.58
C VAL A 429 -12.14 0.76 -20.38
N ALA A 430 -13.34 0.92 -19.82
CA ALA A 430 -14.28 -0.18 -19.61
C ALA A 430 -15.73 0.29 -19.79
N PRO A 431 -16.67 -0.62 -20.16
CA PRO A 431 -18.07 -0.27 -20.36
C PRO A 431 -18.84 -0.16 -19.03
N VAL A 432 -18.26 0.53 -18.04
CA VAL A 432 -18.87 0.82 -16.73
C VAL A 432 -19.39 2.25 -16.68
N VAL A 433 -20.32 2.52 -15.76
CA VAL A 433 -20.89 3.85 -15.51
C VAL A 433 -20.97 4.10 -14.02
N PHE A 434 -20.38 5.19 -13.56
CA PHE A 434 -20.49 5.66 -12.19
C PHE A 434 -21.66 6.65 -12.06
N TRP A 435 -22.79 6.18 -11.56
CA TRP A 435 -23.96 7.00 -11.33
C TRP A 435 -23.84 7.92 -10.11
N ARG A 436 -23.03 7.52 -9.14
CA ARG A 436 -22.69 8.30 -7.94
C ARG A 436 -21.25 8.03 -7.53
N LYS A 437 -20.54 9.08 -7.17
CA LYS A 437 -19.25 9.04 -6.47
C LYS A 437 -19.13 10.31 -5.65
N GLU A 438 -19.52 10.23 -4.38
CA GLU A 438 -19.64 11.39 -3.49
C GLU A 438 -19.25 11.01 -2.06
N LEU A 439 -19.01 12.00 -1.19
CA LEU A 439 -18.82 11.75 0.22
C LEU A 439 -20.13 11.23 0.85
N ARG A 440 -20.00 10.29 1.79
CA ARG A 440 -21.11 9.69 2.52
C ARG A 440 -21.42 10.54 3.76
N PRO A 441 -22.55 11.27 3.81
CA PRO A 441 -22.96 11.98 5.00
C PRO A 441 -23.11 11.07 6.22
N ASP A 442 -22.92 11.61 7.42
CA ASP A 442 -23.09 10.94 8.71
C ASP A 442 -22.21 9.70 8.93
N SER A 443 -21.18 9.50 8.09
CA SER A 443 -20.32 8.34 8.19
C SER A 443 -19.11 8.50 9.10
N ALA A 444 -18.68 9.73 9.37
CA ALA A 444 -17.55 10.02 10.25
C ALA A 444 -17.89 9.77 11.72
N GLY A 445 -17.00 9.13 12.45
CA GLY A 445 -17.09 9.01 13.90
C GLY A 445 -16.96 10.37 14.59
N ALA A 446 -17.89 10.69 15.49
CA ALA A 446 -17.88 11.95 16.22
C ALA A 446 -16.75 12.00 17.26
N GLY A 447 -16.20 13.19 17.49
CA GLY A 447 -15.13 13.45 18.46
C GLY A 447 -14.87 14.95 18.57
N ARG A 448 -13.98 15.35 19.50
CA ARG A 448 -13.44 16.72 19.49
C ARG A 448 -12.85 17.01 18.11
N THR A 449 -12.13 16.05 17.54
CA THR A 449 -11.84 15.96 16.12
C THR A 449 -12.61 14.78 15.55
N ARG A 450 -13.35 14.98 14.46
CA ARG A 450 -14.12 13.91 13.81
C ARG A 450 -13.27 13.04 12.91
N GLY A 451 -13.70 11.81 12.67
CA GLY A 451 -13.16 10.97 11.61
C GLY A 451 -13.38 11.58 10.22
N GLY A 452 -12.74 11.01 9.22
CA GLY A 452 -12.99 11.30 7.80
C GLY A 452 -14.30 10.65 7.34
N PHE A 453 -14.98 11.27 6.39
CA PHE A 453 -16.17 10.67 5.76
C PHE A 453 -15.78 9.56 4.77
N GLY A 454 -16.57 8.50 4.71
CA GLY A 454 -16.54 7.52 3.66
C GLY A 454 -17.10 8.07 2.34
N GLN A 455 -17.28 7.17 1.37
CA GLN A 455 -17.84 7.51 0.06
C GLN A 455 -19.10 6.69 -0.23
N ILE A 456 -19.93 7.19 -1.14
CA ILE A 456 -21.01 6.45 -1.79
C ILE A 456 -20.61 6.26 -3.24
N LEU A 457 -20.65 5.00 -3.70
CA LEU A 457 -20.49 4.69 -5.11
C LEU A 457 -21.73 3.92 -5.58
N GLU A 458 -22.21 4.24 -6.78
CA GLU A 458 -23.23 3.48 -7.51
C GLU A 458 -22.69 3.20 -8.90
N ILE A 459 -22.43 1.92 -9.19
CA ILE A 459 -21.75 1.44 -10.39
C ILE A 459 -22.67 0.51 -11.18
N GLY A 460 -22.79 0.76 -12.45
CA GLY A 460 -23.47 -0.09 -13.42
C GLY A 460 -22.63 -0.26 -14.68
N THR A 461 -23.25 -0.78 -15.75
CA THR A 461 -22.61 -0.92 -17.06
C THR A 461 -23.34 -0.10 -18.11
N LYS A 462 -22.67 0.18 -19.23
CA LYS A 462 -23.30 0.76 -20.42
C LYS A 462 -24.38 -0.21 -20.93
N GLY A 463 -25.62 0.28 -21.10
CA GLY A 463 -26.75 -0.55 -21.50
C GLY A 463 -27.29 -1.49 -20.43
N ASP A 464 -26.98 -1.22 -19.15
CA ASP A 464 -27.47 -1.97 -17.98
C ASP A 464 -27.20 -3.49 -18.05
N ALA A 465 -26.14 -3.92 -18.75
CA ALA A 465 -25.77 -5.32 -18.89
C ALA A 465 -25.27 -5.93 -17.57
N GLU A 466 -25.41 -7.24 -17.44
CA GLU A 466 -24.88 -8.03 -16.32
C GLU A 466 -23.35 -7.90 -16.22
N PHE A 467 -22.83 -7.85 -14.99
CA PHE A 467 -21.39 -7.86 -14.71
C PHE A 467 -21.10 -8.53 -13.37
N ALA A 468 -19.84 -8.80 -13.09
CA ALA A 468 -19.42 -9.44 -11.84
C ALA A 468 -18.51 -8.53 -11.01
N VAL A 469 -18.54 -8.75 -9.69
CA VAL A 469 -17.63 -8.16 -8.73
C VAL A 469 -16.94 -9.26 -7.93
N ASN A 470 -15.60 -9.18 -7.79
CA ASN A 470 -14.87 -9.90 -6.75
C ASN A 470 -14.90 -9.05 -5.48
N ALA A 471 -15.83 -9.36 -4.58
CA ALA A 471 -15.97 -8.64 -3.32
C ALA A 471 -14.79 -8.93 -2.39
N ILE A 472 -14.16 -7.86 -1.88
CA ILE A 472 -12.98 -7.89 -0.99
C ILE A 472 -13.11 -6.85 0.13
N PHE A 473 -14.34 -6.62 0.56
CA PHE A 473 -14.70 -5.53 1.48
C PHE A 473 -14.50 -5.94 2.94
N ASP A 474 -13.99 -5.03 3.75
CA ASP A 474 -13.84 -5.16 5.20
C ASP A 474 -14.43 -3.93 5.91
N ARG A 475 -14.42 -3.89 7.25
CA ARG A 475 -15.04 -2.83 8.05
C ARG A 475 -16.56 -2.74 7.89
N VAL A 476 -17.21 -3.84 7.54
CA VAL A 476 -18.68 -3.97 7.48
C VAL A 476 -19.23 -4.46 8.82
N GLY A 477 -18.68 -5.55 9.35
CA GLY A 477 -19.02 -6.07 10.68
C GLY A 477 -18.24 -5.43 11.82
N ASN A 478 -17.04 -4.93 11.55
CA ASN A 478 -16.13 -4.36 12.53
C ASN A 478 -15.72 -2.93 12.11
N PRO A 479 -16.53 -1.90 12.41
CA PRO A 479 -16.28 -0.52 11.98
C PRO A 479 -15.00 0.06 12.60
N PRO A 480 -14.42 1.12 12.02
CA PRO A 480 -13.28 1.84 12.57
C PRO A 480 -13.62 2.44 13.94
N ARG A 481 -12.82 2.09 14.96
CA ARG A 481 -13.07 2.52 16.34
C ARG A 481 -12.55 3.94 16.61
N GLY A 482 -13.31 4.70 17.39
CA GLY A 482 -12.85 5.97 17.96
C GLY A 482 -11.79 5.77 19.05
N ARG A 483 -11.12 6.86 19.45
CA ARG A 483 -10.14 6.89 20.54
C ARG A 483 -10.40 8.04 21.51
N LEU A 484 -9.95 7.88 22.76
CA LEU A 484 -9.99 8.91 23.81
C LEU A 484 -11.40 9.52 24.03
N GLY A 485 -12.45 8.71 23.93
CA GLY A 485 -13.85 9.15 24.06
C GLY A 485 -14.53 9.51 22.73
N GLY A 486 -13.81 9.51 21.60
CA GLY A 486 -14.41 9.62 20.27
C GLY A 486 -15.24 8.39 19.90
N ARG A 487 -16.24 8.58 19.05
CA ARG A 487 -17.15 7.53 18.58
C ARG A 487 -16.59 6.81 17.37
N ASP A 488 -17.10 5.60 17.12
CA ASP A 488 -16.75 4.79 15.97
C ASP A 488 -17.27 5.43 14.67
N GLY A 489 -16.56 5.21 13.57
CA GLY A 489 -17.03 5.52 12.23
C GLY A 489 -18.17 4.59 11.81
N ALA A 490 -18.91 4.98 10.78
CA ALA A 490 -19.98 4.15 10.24
C ALA A 490 -19.41 2.90 9.57
N SER A 491 -20.07 1.75 9.75
CA SER A 491 -19.80 0.51 9.02
C SER A 491 -19.95 0.68 7.52
N GLY A 492 -19.18 -0.08 6.74
CA GLY A 492 -19.40 -0.26 5.32
C GLY A 492 -20.70 -0.99 5.00
N VAL A 493 -21.26 -0.78 3.81
CA VAL A 493 -22.43 -1.53 3.32
C VAL A 493 -22.23 -1.85 1.84
N VAL A 494 -22.54 -3.09 1.47
CA VAL A 494 -22.49 -3.57 0.07
C VAL A 494 -23.84 -4.11 -0.32
N LYS A 495 -24.46 -3.52 -1.34
CA LYS A 495 -25.80 -3.91 -1.76
C LYS A 495 -26.05 -3.63 -3.24
N LEU A 496 -27.13 -4.16 -3.74
CA LEU A 496 -27.70 -3.76 -5.03
C LEU A 496 -28.53 -2.48 -4.91
N LYS A 497 -28.74 -1.78 -6.00
CA LYS A 497 -29.66 -0.62 -6.07
C LYS A 497 -31.09 -1.02 -5.71
N SER A 498 -31.50 -2.23 -6.10
CA SER A 498 -32.80 -2.83 -5.74
C SER A 498 -32.98 -3.08 -4.23
N GLY A 499 -31.89 -3.00 -3.44
CA GLY A 499 -31.90 -3.16 -1.99
C GLY A 499 -31.35 -4.48 -1.47
N ALA A 500 -31.11 -5.49 -2.32
CA ALA A 500 -30.56 -6.77 -1.89
C ALA A 500 -29.13 -6.58 -1.36
N VAL A 501 -28.86 -7.08 -0.13
CA VAL A 501 -27.54 -7.03 0.50
C VAL A 501 -26.66 -8.11 -0.13
N LEU A 502 -25.45 -7.72 -0.52
CA LEU A 502 -24.44 -8.61 -1.07
C LEU A 502 -23.47 -9.11 0.01
N ARG A 503 -22.81 -10.23 -0.27
CA ARG A 503 -21.72 -10.72 0.59
C ARG A 503 -20.53 -9.75 0.52
N THR A 504 -19.79 -9.64 1.61
CA THR A 504 -18.61 -8.77 1.68
C THR A 504 -17.37 -9.38 1.04
N LYS A 505 -17.37 -10.68 0.78
CA LYS A 505 -16.26 -11.45 0.18
C LYS A 505 -16.78 -12.36 -0.92
N GLY A 506 -15.96 -12.54 -1.95
CA GLY A 506 -16.12 -13.52 -3.00
C GLY A 506 -16.77 -13.01 -4.27
N PHE A 507 -16.76 -13.87 -5.28
CA PHE A 507 -17.33 -13.59 -6.60
C PHE A 507 -18.86 -13.50 -6.55
N GLN A 508 -19.43 -12.45 -7.14
CA GLN A 508 -20.87 -12.22 -7.20
C GLN A 508 -21.26 -11.55 -8.52
N ILE A 509 -22.44 -11.93 -9.02
CA ILE A 509 -23.04 -11.36 -10.22
C ILE A 509 -23.94 -10.18 -9.82
N ILE A 510 -23.79 -9.08 -10.51
CA ILE A 510 -24.72 -7.95 -10.49
C ILE A 510 -25.68 -8.15 -11.67
N PRO A 511 -26.97 -8.40 -11.40
CA PRO A 511 -27.92 -8.73 -12.46
C PRO A 511 -28.10 -7.60 -13.48
N GLU A 512 -28.52 -7.98 -14.68
CA GLU A 512 -28.95 -7.03 -15.70
C GLU A 512 -30.02 -6.07 -15.15
N GLY A 513 -29.87 -4.79 -15.43
CA GLY A 513 -30.76 -3.73 -14.97
C GLY A 513 -30.56 -3.27 -13.53
N ASP A 514 -29.63 -3.90 -12.78
CA ASP A 514 -29.32 -3.50 -11.40
C ASP A 514 -27.93 -2.82 -11.31
N ARG A 515 -27.56 -2.31 -10.16
CA ARG A 515 -26.32 -1.58 -9.91
C ARG A 515 -25.69 -1.99 -8.58
N LEU A 516 -24.38 -2.03 -8.55
CA LEU A 516 -23.60 -2.20 -7.33
C LEU A 516 -23.58 -0.87 -6.55
N VAL A 517 -24.02 -0.91 -5.30
CA VAL A 517 -23.97 0.23 -4.38
C VAL A 517 -23.01 -0.08 -3.25
N LEU A 518 -21.96 0.74 -3.13
CA LEU A 518 -20.95 0.67 -2.09
C LEU A 518 -21.08 1.90 -1.19
N LEU A 519 -21.33 1.67 0.11
CA LEU A 519 -21.26 2.70 1.14
C LEU A 519 -19.99 2.45 1.95
N LEU A 520 -18.94 3.19 1.67
CA LEU A 520 -17.64 3.00 2.31
C LEU A 520 -17.66 3.45 3.77
N PRO A 521 -16.86 2.81 4.67
CA PRO A 521 -16.82 3.16 6.07
C PRO A 521 -16.23 4.56 6.30
N GLY A 522 -16.69 5.24 7.34
CA GLY A 522 -16.04 6.44 7.87
C GLY A 522 -14.90 6.11 8.82
N GLY A 523 -14.04 7.07 9.13
CA GLY A 523 -13.02 6.93 10.17
C GLY A 523 -13.55 7.16 11.57
N GLY A 524 -12.88 6.61 12.60
CA GLY A 524 -13.20 6.85 14.01
C GLY A 524 -12.86 8.27 14.46
N GLY A 525 -13.65 8.82 15.39
CA GLY A 525 -13.43 10.12 16.03
C GLY A 525 -12.39 10.08 17.15
N MET A 526 -11.93 11.24 17.63
CA MET A 526 -10.99 11.35 18.73
C MET A 526 -11.39 12.44 19.73
N GLY A 527 -11.35 12.11 21.01
CA GLY A 527 -11.74 12.99 22.12
C GLY A 527 -13.25 13.12 22.27
N ASP A 528 -13.72 13.75 23.35
CA ASP A 528 -15.15 13.93 23.61
C ASP A 528 -15.81 14.74 22.50
N PRO A 529 -16.87 14.24 21.84
CA PRO A 529 -17.60 14.99 20.83
C PRO A 529 -18.16 16.32 21.32
N ARG A 530 -18.49 16.44 22.60
CA ARG A 530 -19.00 17.69 23.19
C ARG A 530 -17.99 18.83 23.24
N GLU A 531 -16.71 18.51 23.08
CA GLU A 531 -15.62 19.50 23.01
C GLU A 531 -15.35 19.99 21.57
N ARG A 532 -16.15 19.53 20.57
CA ARG A 532 -15.97 19.98 19.19
C ARG A 532 -16.38 21.43 19.04
N ASP A 533 -15.56 22.15 18.28
CA ASP A 533 -15.84 23.54 17.90
C ASP A 533 -17.19 23.64 17.20
N CYS A 534 -18.06 24.52 17.72
CA CYS A 534 -19.42 24.76 17.21
C CYS A 534 -19.42 25.26 15.76
N GLU A 535 -18.44 26.11 15.38
CA GLU A 535 -18.32 26.58 14.00
C GLU A 535 -17.95 25.44 13.04
N ALA A 536 -17.14 24.47 13.50
CA ALA A 536 -16.82 23.29 12.70
C ALA A 536 -18.05 22.41 12.48
N ILE A 537 -18.93 22.26 13.51
CA ILE A 537 -20.20 21.53 13.37
C ILE A 537 -21.11 22.25 12.38
N ALA A 538 -21.26 23.58 12.52
CA ALA A 538 -22.10 24.39 11.64
C ALA A 538 -21.62 24.29 10.16
N ARG A 539 -20.30 24.32 9.92
CA ARG A 539 -19.74 24.11 8.57
C ARG A 539 -20.06 22.72 8.02
N ASP A 540 -19.83 21.67 8.80
CA ASP A 540 -20.12 20.30 8.36
C ASP A 540 -21.61 20.11 8.01
N ILE A 541 -22.54 20.81 8.71
CA ILE A 541 -23.97 20.80 8.39
C ILE A 541 -24.26 21.59 7.11
N ALA A 542 -23.69 22.79 6.98
CA ALA A 542 -23.87 23.63 5.79
C ALA A 542 -23.36 22.92 4.51
N ASP A 543 -22.30 22.16 4.64
CA ASP A 543 -21.73 21.34 3.56
C ASP A 543 -22.52 20.05 3.29
N GLY A 544 -23.58 19.76 4.07
CA GLY A 544 -24.39 18.54 3.94
C GLY A 544 -23.68 17.25 4.36
N LEU A 545 -22.60 17.35 5.13
CA LEU A 545 -21.77 16.22 5.56
C LEU A 545 -22.26 15.60 6.88
N ILE A 546 -22.91 16.41 7.73
CA ILE A 546 -23.57 15.96 8.97
C ILE A 546 -25.01 16.45 8.97
N SER A 547 -25.97 15.56 9.24
CA SER A 547 -27.37 15.93 9.39
C SER A 547 -27.59 16.70 10.72
N PRO A 548 -28.59 17.62 10.81
CA PRO A 548 -28.94 18.29 12.06
C PRO A 548 -29.27 17.29 13.18
N GLU A 549 -29.95 16.20 12.85
CA GLU A 549 -30.29 15.13 13.79
C GLU A 549 -29.04 14.45 14.37
N ARG A 550 -28.05 14.23 13.51
CA ARG A 550 -26.77 13.64 13.91
C ARG A 550 -25.94 14.61 14.73
N ALA A 551 -25.96 15.91 14.38
CA ALA A 551 -25.30 16.97 15.14
C ALA A 551 -25.86 17.07 16.57
N LEU A 552 -27.18 17.00 16.73
CA LEU A 552 -27.82 16.98 18.06
C LEU A 552 -27.46 15.72 18.85
N ALA A 553 -27.54 14.54 18.21
CA ALA A 553 -27.34 13.25 18.88
C ALA A 553 -25.89 13.02 19.33
N ASP A 554 -24.91 13.42 18.50
CA ASP A 554 -23.50 13.13 18.75
C ASP A 554 -22.79 14.24 19.51
N TYR A 555 -23.09 15.51 19.20
CA TYR A 555 -22.39 16.67 19.74
C TYR A 555 -23.23 17.46 20.75
N GLY A 556 -24.55 17.20 20.84
CA GLY A 556 -25.47 18.01 21.63
C GLY A 556 -25.73 19.41 21.04
N TRP A 557 -25.44 19.60 19.76
CA TRP A 557 -25.58 20.89 19.08
C TRP A 557 -26.99 21.04 18.51
N ALA A 558 -27.65 22.14 18.86
CA ALA A 558 -29.04 22.42 18.49
C ALA A 558 -29.19 23.65 17.55
N GLY A 559 -28.07 24.23 17.09
CA GLY A 559 -28.05 25.42 16.21
C GLY A 559 -27.70 26.67 16.93
#